data_d6035e7d99f0736d5a6d2ecd64d3eaf9
#
_entry.id   d6035e7d99f0736d5a6d2ecd64d3eaf9
#
_cell.length_a   1.000
_cell.length_b   1.000
_cell.length_c   1.000
_cell.angle_alpha   90.00
_cell.angle_beta   90.00
_cell.angle_gamma   90.00
#
_symmetry.space_group_name_H-M   'P 1'
#
loop_
_entity.id
_entity.type
_entity.pdbx_description
1 polymer ?
#
loop_
_entity_poly.entity_id
_entity_poly.type
_entity_poly.pdbx_seq_one_letter_code
_entity_poly.pdbx_strand_id
1 'polypeptide(L)'
;MQQQGTFNRGHKTTNLRAAMLVVKAIALPRASLLGNPSDLYGGAGVAFTFTGHRVELSLCECAARALPPGLLTATWQVFVAHFGELPERPNFAVIVKSSIPRQVGLAGSSALVIAFLRALCSWYERSLDVTTLAKLALAAEVDVLGIRAGPMDRLAQAHEGLLHMDFAVPFDPQSTTRLPTALLPVLGIAYDPKSFKSSGRVHQPVYQRWLDGDPTVRSVIAEYRPLVLAGMTALRERDGAELQRLMNQNFDLRARLFAINERDRAMIDLGRARGAATKFCGSGGAVLVLPREPSDLPAILREYEALGFRTLVPECRAPSRQKLHLVVLAAGFATRLYPLTKTCSKPLLEVGGLPLLTRIVRQFAATSQVRAITVVHNAKFAADYVRWRAAISVDLPIKLLNNGATEDAKGRGAIRDLQLALASAASNVGEGYIVAGGDNVFDFDVDKLIEQFSSGEWPQIVLRDVGEMIPGRYSEAVVDDDGRVTALREKPADVCSPLSAICLYFLPHNLPALVDRYLATGGNGDAPGHFIAWLCQQQPVRGVRFAGRWFDIGSVATLAAARAALG
;
A
#
# COMPACT_ATOMS: atom_id res chain seq x y z
N MET A 1 -31.73 63.33 -39.00
CA MET A 1 -31.86 63.52 -37.53
C MET A 1 -31.40 62.23 -36.83
N GLN A 2 -30.45 62.42 -36.01
CA GLN A 2 -29.57 61.39 -35.40
C GLN A 2 -30.29 60.38 -34.49
N GLN A 3 -29.96 59.09 -34.68
CA GLN A 3 -30.22 58.07 -33.66
C GLN A 3 -28.87 57.61 -33.08
N GLN A 4 -28.72 57.84 -31.80
CA GLN A 4 -27.60 57.37 -31.03
C GLN A 4 -27.83 55.92 -30.63
N GLY A 5 -26.94 55.05 -31.08
CA GLY A 5 -26.90 53.63 -30.62
C GLY A 5 -26.12 53.49 -29.33
N THR A 6 -26.78 53.00 -28.29
CA THR A 6 -26.17 52.61 -27.00
C THR A 6 -25.56 51.23 -27.10
N PHE A 7 -24.22 51.14 -26.90
CA PHE A 7 -23.48 49.92 -26.77
C PHE A 7 -23.78 49.27 -25.40
N ASN A 8 -24.49 48.16 -25.40
CA ASN A 8 -24.74 47.36 -24.23
C ASN A 8 -23.57 46.37 -24.06
N ARG A 9 -22.68 46.62 -23.08
CA ARG A 9 -21.63 45.69 -22.67
C ARG A 9 -22.25 44.54 -21.86
N GLY A 10 -22.50 43.42 -22.53
CA GLY A 10 -22.88 42.18 -21.87
C GLY A 10 -21.75 41.68 -20.95
N HIS A 11 -21.95 41.72 -19.66
CA HIS A 11 -21.16 41.00 -18.69
C HIS A 11 -21.37 39.49 -18.91
N LYS A 12 -20.39 38.83 -19.51
CA LYS A 12 -20.27 37.38 -19.44
C LYS A 12 -19.89 37.01 -18.01
N THR A 13 -20.87 36.71 -17.18
CA THR A 13 -20.67 35.99 -15.93
C THR A 13 -20.21 34.59 -16.28
N THR A 14 -18.90 34.35 -16.20
CA THR A 14 -18.32 33.02 -16.18
C THR A 14 -18.77 32.33 -14.89
N ASN A 15 -19.81 31.52 -14.99
CA ASN A 15 -20.17 30.54 -13.95
C ASN A 15 -19.03 29.53 -13.83
N LEU A 16 -18.02 29.81 -13.01
CA LEU A 16 -17.14 28.82 -12.42
C LEU A 16 -18.03 27.94 -11.50
N ARG A 17 -18.53 26.81 -12.04
CA ARG A 17 -19.03 25.74 -11.18
C ARG A 17 -17.87 25.37 -10.27
N ALA A 18 -17.93 25.71 -9.01
CA ALA A 18 -17.04 25.20 -7.99
C ALA A 18 -17.04 23.66 -8.13
N ALA A 19 -15.87 23.06 -8.35
CA ALA A 19 -15.76 21.62 -8.43
C ALA A 19 -16.22 21.05 -7.07
N MET A 20 -17.31 20.27 -7.08
CA MET A 20 -17.80 19.60 -5.87
C MET A 20 -16.69 18.71 -5.33
N LEU A 21 -16.39 18.84 -4.03
CA LEU A 21 -15.42 17.96 -3.36
C LEU A 21 -15.94 16.52 -3.41
N VAL A 22 -15.13 15.62 -3.95
CA VAL A 22 -15.41 14.19 -4.01
C VAL A 22 -14.22 13.41 -3.44
N VAL A 23 -14.45 12.69 -2.36
CA VAL A 23 -13.48 11.77 -1.76
C VAL A 23 -13.86 10.35 -2.09
N LYS A 24 -12.89 9.53 -2.50
CA LYS A 24 -13.10 8.11 -2.80
C LYS A 24 -12.23 7.24 -1.92
N ALA A 25 -12.78 6.12 -1.48
CA ALA A 25 -12.05 5.09 -0.76
C ALA A 25 -12.50 3.70 -1.21
N ILE A 26 -11.59 2.73 -1.07
CA ILE A 26 -11.86 1.33 -1.40
C ILE A 26 -11.52 0.42 -0.22
N ALA A 27 -12.15 -0.76 -0.20
CA ALA A 27 -11.74 -1.89 0.64
C ALA A 27 -11.92 -3.20 -0.11
N LEU A 28 -11.02 -4.15 0.13
CA LEU A 28 -10.96 -5.45 -0.55
C LEU A 28 -11.73 -6.52 0.24
N PRO A 29 -12.20 -7.60 -0.41
CA PRO A 29 -12.70 -8.79 0.27
C PRO A 29 -11.56 -9.51 1.00
N ARG A 30 -11.95 -10.41 1.92
CA ARG A 30 -11.05 -11.22 2.71
C ARG A 30 -11.43 -12.70 2.62
N ALA A 31 -10.41 -13.57 2.56
CA ALA A 31 -10.57 -15.01 2.81
C ALA A 31 -9.64 -15.47 3.94
N SER A 32 -10.15 -16.32 4.82
CA SER A 32 -9.36 -16.94 5.89
C SER A 32 -8.72 -18.24 5.38
N LEU A 33 -7.40 -18.30 5.34
CA LEU A 33 -6.66 -19.50 4.97
C LEU A 33 -6.73 -20.55 6.09
N LEU A 34 -6.47 -20.10 7.34
CA LEU A 34 -6.52 -20.96 8.54
C LEU A 34 -7.07 -20.17 9.75
N GLY A 35 -7.54 -20.87 10.77
CA GLY A 35 -7.89 -20.31 12.07
C GLY A 35 -9.34 -19.87 12.25
N ASN A 36 -10.11 -19.65 11.18
CA ASN A 36 -11.53 -19.31 11.31
C ASN A 36 -12.35 -20.50 11.86
N PRO A 37 -13.15 -20.32 12.94
CA PRO A 37 -13.62 -19.08 13.55
C PRO A 37 -12.95 -18.70 14.90
N SER A 38 -11.71 -19.08 15.17
CA SER A 38 -11.11 -18.95 16.50
C SER A 38 -10.82 -17.50 16.94
N ASP A 39 -10.97 -16.52 16.06
CA ASP A 39 -10.77 -15.10 16.33
C ASP A 39 -11.73 -14.52 17.38
N LEU A 40 -12.93 -15.07 17.51
CA LEU A 40 -13.89 -14.73 18.56
C LEU A 40 -13.50 -15.25 19.95
N TYR A 41 -12.53 -16.17 20.03
CA TYR A 41 -12.22 -16.95 21.22
C TYR A 41 -10.74 -16.81 21.64
N GLY A 42 -10.05 -15.79 21.18
CA GLY A 42 -8.65 -15.57 21.52
C GLY A 42 -7.66 -16.53 20.84
N GLY A 43 -8.04 -17.16 19.73
CA GLY A 43 -7.18 -18.06 18.96
C GLY A 43 -6.15 -17.33 18.09
N ALA A 44 -5.85 -17.91 16.93
CA ALA A 44 -4.98 -17.32 15.92
C ALA A 44 -5.55 -17.57 14.51
N GLY A 45 -5.05 -16.83 13.50
CA GLY A 45 -5.50 -17.04 12.12
C GLY A 45 -4.50 -16.57 11.07
N VAL A 46 -4.63 -17.14 9.88
CA VAL A 46 -4.01 -16.65 8.66
C VAL A 46 -5.11 -16.28 7.69
N ALA A 47 -5.11 -15.03 7.23
CA ALA A 47 -6.08 -14.55 6.26
C ALA A 47 -5.40 -13.65 5.24
N PHE A 48 -6.05 -13.47 4.09
CA PHE A 48 -5.56 -12.60 3.04
C PHE A 48 -6.69 -11.81 2.39
N THR A 49 -6.35 -10.62 1.90
CA THR A 49 -7.20 -9.84 1.01
C THR A 49 -6.82 -10.11 -0.44
N PHE A 50 -7.77 -9.94 -1.36
CA PHE A 50 -7.53 -10.20 -2.78
C PHE A 50 -8.24 -9.19 -3.68
N THR A 51 -7.71 -9.01 -4.89
CA THR A 51 -8.24 -8.12 -5.93
C THR A 51 -9.36 -8.79 -6.75
N GLY A 52 -9.89 -8.08 -7.76
CA GLY A 52 -10.99 -8.57 -8.60
C GLY A 52 -12.37 -8.20 -8.07
N HIS A 53 -12.51 -8.05 -6.75
CA HIS A 53 -13.73 -7.54 -6.09
C HIS A 53 -13.35 -6.45 -5.09
N ARG A 54 -14.25 -5.49 -4.86
CA ARG A 54 -14.04 -4.41 -3.89
C ARG A 54 -15.33 -3.71 -3.51
N VAL A 55 -15.30 -3.01 -2.40
CA VAL A 55 -16.20 -1.91 -2.10
C VAL A 55 -15.54 -0.61 -2.55
N GLU A 56 -16.23 0.17 -3.36
CA GLU A 56 -15.90 1.57 -3.69
C GLU A 56 -16.89 2.47 -2.98
N LEU A 57 -16.40 3.41 -2.20
CA LEU A 57 -17.22 4.39 -1.49
C LEU A 57 -16.77 5.79 -1.90
N SER A 58 -17.75 6.63 -2.24
CA SER A 58 -17.51 8.04 -2.56
C SER A 58 -18.31 8.92 -1.61
N LEU A 59 -17.66 9.97 -1.08
CA LEU A 59 -18.30 11.06 -0.37
C LEU A 59 -18.40 12.26 -1.32
N CYS A 60 -19.60 12.79 -1.49
CA CYS A 60 -19.85 13.94 -2.34
C CYS A 60 -20.42 15.06 -1.49
N GLU A 61 -19.85 16.26 -1.59
CA GLU A 61 -20.28 17.42 -0.82
C GLU A 61 -21.80 17.71 -1.01
N CYS A 62 -22.50 17.91 0.08
CA CYS A 62 -23.91 18.34 0.07
C CYS A 62 -24.25 19.02 1.40
N ALA A 63 -25.47 19.59 1.48
CA ALA A 63 -25.99 20.09 2.76
C ALA A 63 -26.02 18.98 3.83
N ALA A 64 -25.82 19.35 5.09
CA ALA A 64 -25.82 18.42 6.21
C ALA A 64 -27.10 17.56 6.24
N ARG A 65 -26.95 16.25 6.37
CA ARG A 65 -28.04 15.26 6.29
C ARG A 65 -27.78 14.04 7.17
N ALA A 66 -28.85 13.33 7.49
CA ALA A 66 -28.74 12.06 8.20
C ALA A 66 -28.24 10.96 7.24
N LEU A 67 -27.42 10.07 7.77
CA LEU A 67 -27.00 8.84 7.07
C LEU A 67 -28.13 7.78 7.13
N PRO A 68 -28.16 6.85 6.16
CA PRO A 68 -29.04 5.69 6.23
C PRO A 68 -28.78 4.89 7.52
N PRO A 69 -29.80 4.37 8.20
CA PRO A 69 -29.61 3.55 9.40
C PRO A 69 -28.81 2.28 9.10
N GLY A 70 -28.09 1.77 10.09
CA GLY A 70 -27.25 0.57 9.99
C GLY A 70 -25.76 0.88 9.97
N LEU A 71 -24.97 0.14 9.17
CA LEU A 71 -23.50 0.19 9.21
C LEU A 71 -22.91 1.60 9.02
N LEU A 72 -23.44 2.40 8.11
CA LEU A 72 -22.92 3.75 7.86
C LEU A 72 -23.15 4.66 9.06
N THR A 73 -24.36 4.65 9.64
CA THR A 73 -24.65 5.45 10.84
C THR A 73 -23.80 5.00 12.03
N ALA A 74 -23.69 3.68 12.27
CA ALA A 74 -22.86 3.14 13.34
C ALA A 74 -21.37 3.52 13.17
N THR A 75 -20.86 3.43 11.93
CA THR A 75 -19.49 3.84 11.62
C THR A 75 -19.25 5.33 11.86
N TRP A 76 -20.22 6.18 11.49
CA TRP A 76 -20.18 7.61 11.78
C TRP A 76 -20.13 7.88 13.28
N GLN A 77 -20.97 7.20 14.07
CA GLN A 77 -21.01 7.37 15.53
C GLN A 77 -19.67 7.04 16.18
N VAL A 78 -19.04 5.90 15.85
CA VAL A 78 -17.72 5.55 16.41
C VAL A 78 -16.62 6.49 15.94
N PHE A 79 -16.69 7.00 14.70
CA PHE A 79 -15.74 7.97 14.18
C PHE A 79 -15.83 9.31 14.91
N VAL A 80 -17.04 9.85 15.10
CA VAL A 80 -17.27 11.08 15.85
C VAL A 80 -16.86 10.91 17.32
N ALA A 81 -17.21 9.79 17.95
CA ALA A 81 -16.81 9.52 19.33
C ALA A 81 -15.29 9.45 19.51
N HIS A 82 -14.56 8.96 18.50
CA HIS A 82 -13.09 8.87 18.54
C HIS A 82 -12.40 10.24 18.42
N PHE A 83 -12.88 11.11 17.52
CA PHE A 83 -12.23 12.40 17.24
C PHE A 83 -12.82 13.58 18.01
N GLY A 84 -14.03 13.46 18.54
CA GLY A 84 -14.70 14.49 19.36
C GLY A 84 -15.25 15.67 18.54
N GLU A 85 -14.41 16.61 18.17
CA GLU A 85 -14.80 17.87 17.52
C GLU A 85 -15.19 17.71 16.05
N LEU A 86 -16.34 17.12 15.77
CA LEU A 86 -16.89 16.94 14.43
C LEU A 86 -18.36 17.41 14.40
N PRO A 87 -18.91 17.79 13.20
CA PRO A 87 -20.30 18.18 13.07
C PRO A 87 -21.25 17.07 13.52
N GLU A 88 -22.38 17.41 14.17
CA GLU A 88 -23.41 16.42 14.55
C GLU A 88 -23.93 15.63 13.35
N ARG A 89 -24.02 16.27 12.18
CA ARG A 89 -24.47 15.65 10.93
C ARG A 89 -23.43 15.82 9.83
N PRO A 90 -23.19 14.76 9.06
CA PRO A 90 -22.25 14.85 7.95
C PRO A 90 -22.75 15.79 6.85
N ASN A 91 -21.82 16.52 6.23
CA ASN A 91 -22.04 17.44 5.13
C ASN A 91 -21.74 16.79 3.76
N PHE A 92 -21.95 15.49 3.64
CA PHE A 92 -21.73 14.72 2.41
C PHE A 92 -22.84 13.70 2.16
N ALA A 93 -23.00 13.34 0.91
CA ALA A 93 -23.74 12.16 0.46
C ALA A 93 -22.78 10.98 0.32
N VAL A 94 -23.24 9.76 0.66
CA VAL A 94 -22.47 8.53 0.51
C VAL A 94 -22.99 7.75 -0.70
N ILE A 95 -22.09 7.41 -1.63
CA ILE A 95 -22.36 6.54 -2.77
C ILE A 95 -21.52 5.27 -2.58
N VAL A 96 -22.18 4.11 -2.55
CA VAL A 96 -21.53 2.80 -2.37
C VAL A 96 -21.72 1.97 -3.63
N LYS A 97 -20.61 1.45 -4.18
CA LYS A 97 -20.58 0.42 -5.20
C LYS A 97 -19.82 -0.78 -4.63
N SER A 98 -20.41 -1.96 -4.69
CA SER A 98 -19.76 -3.18 -4.21
C SER A 98 -19.87 -4.29 -5.25
N SER A 99 -18.73 -4.86 -5.63
CA SER A 99 -18.65 -6.09 -6.42
C SER A 99 -18.41 -7.34 -5.56
N ILE A 100 -18.22 -7.17 -4.23
CA ILE A 100 -18.06 -8.31 -3.31
C ILE A 100 -19.41 -9.05 -3.22
N PRO A 101 -19.44 -10.36 -3.49
CA PRO A 101 -20.67 -11.16 -3.38
C PRO A 101 -21.27 -11.05 -1.97
N ARG A 102 -22.58 -10.82 -1.92
CA ARG A 102 -23.27 -10.54 -0.65
C ARG A 102 -23.49 -11.82 0.15
N GLN A 103 -23.20 -11.78 1.46
CA GLN A 103 -23.54 -12.82 2.44
C GLN A 103 -22.97 -14.22 2.15
N VAL A 104 -21.84 -14.31 1.45
CA VAL A 104 -21.12 -15.56 1.16
C VAL A 104 -19.85 -15.74 2.01
N GLY A 105 -19.65 -14.95 3.06
CA GLY A 105 -18.48 -15.10 3.95
C GLY A 105 -17.18 -14.51 3.41
N LEU A 106 -17.24 -13.55 2.47
CA LEU A 106 -16.10 -12.81 1.94
C LEU A 106 -15.91 -11.41 2.56
N ALA A 107 -16.49 -11.18 3.74
CA ALA A 107 -16.32 -9.97 4.56
C ALA A 107 -16.77 -8.65 3.89
N GLY A 108 -17.91 -8.67 3.15
CA GLY A 108 -18.43 -7.49 2.46
C GLY A 108 -18.93 -6.37 3.38
N SER A 109 -19.49 -6.68 4.56
CA SER A 109 -19.98 -5.69 5.53
C SER A 109 -18.82 -4.92 6.17
N SER A 110 -17.80 -5.63 6.65
CA SER A 110 -16.62 -4.99 7.22
C SER A 110 -15.82 -4.22 6.17
N ALA A 111 -15.78 -4.68 4.89
CA ALA A 111 -15.21 -3.90 3.79
C ALA A 111 -15.91 -2.55 3.61
N LEU A 112 -17.24 -2.50 3.74
CA LEU A 112 -18.00 -1.25 3.69
C LEU A 112 -17.59 -0.29 4.83
N VAL A 113 -17.49 -0.81 6.04
CA VAL A 113 -17.09 -0.03 7.22
C VAL A 113 -15.66 0.50 7.06
N ILE A 114 -14.71 -0.35 6.66
CA ILE A 114 -13.30 0.04 6.41
C ILE A 114 -13.21 1.11 5.32
N ALA A 115 -13.92 0.95 4.19
CA ALA A 115 -13.92 1.94 3.13
C ALA A 115 -14.51 3.28 3.60
N PHE A 116 -15.57 3.24 4.44
CA PHE A 116 -16.17 4.46 4.95
C PHE A 116 -15.26 5.18 5.96
N LEU A 117 -14.66 4.49 6.91
CA LEU A 117 -13.67 5.09 7.82
C LEU A 117 -12.51 5.74 7.07
N ARG A 118 -11.99 5.09 6.03
CA ARG A 118 -10.94 5.65 5.17
C ARG A 118 -11.41 6.92 4.45
N ALA A 119 -12.63 6.93 3.93
CA ALA A 119 -13.20 8.10 3.28
C ALA A 119 -13.41 9.25 4.27
N LEU A 120 -13.90 8.96 5.49
CA LEU A 120 -14.05 9.95 6.57
C LEU A 120 -12.71 10.55 6.99
N CYS A 121 -11.67 9.74 7.13
CA CYS A 121 -10.32 10.22 7.40
C CYS A 121 -9.85 11.22 6.34
N SER A 122 -10.07 10.90 5.07
CA SER A 122 -9.70 11.81 3.96
C SER A 122 -10.58 13.05 3.93
N TRP A 123 -11.89 12.93 4.23
CA TRP A 123 -12.85 14.04 4.19
C TRP A 123 -12.57 15.08 5.27
N TYR A 124 -12.26 14.63 6.48
CA TYR A 124 -12.02 15.50 7.65
C TYR A 124 -10.53 15.74 7.91
N GLU A 125 -9.63 15.35 6.97
CA GLU A 125 -8.18 15.48 7.14
C GLU A 125 -7.67 14.88 8.46
N ARG A 126 -8.22 13.72 8.83
CA ARG A 126 -7.84 12.95 10.02
C ARG A 126 -7.03 11.72 9.61
N SER A 127 -6.20 11.23 10.51
CA SER A 127 -5.45 9.98 10.30
C SER A 127 -5.78 8.96 11.38
N LEU A 128 -5.86 7.70 10.99
CA LEU A 128 -5.96 6.55 11.88
C LEU A 128 -4.82 5.58 11.51
N ASP A 129 -4.13 5.07 12.52
CA ASP A 129 -3.30 3.90 12.29
C ASP A 129 -4.17 2.68 11.93
N VAL A 130 -3.55 1.68 11.31
CA VAL A 130 -4.29 0.52 10.78
C VAL A 130 -5.00 -0.29 11.87
N THR A 131 -4.41 -0.35 13.06
CA THR A 131 -4.96 -1.08 14.21
C THR A 131 -6.18 -0.35 14.78
N THR A 132 -6.09 0.96 14.96
CA THR A 132 -7.22 1.81 15.37
C THR A 132 -8.34 1.78 14.34
N LEU A 133 -8.01 1.82 13.04
CA LEU A 133 -8.99 1.68 11.96
C LEU A 133 -9.78 0.37 12.09
N ALA A 134 -9.08 -0.76 12.32
CA ALA A 134 -9.70 -2.07 12.50
C ALA A 134 -10.54 -2.14 13.79
N LYS A 135 -10.06 -1.53 14.87
CA LYS A 135 -10.78 -1.44 16.17
C LYS A 135 -12.08 -0.66 16.05
N LEU A 136 -12.05 0.51 15.42
CA LEU A 136 -13.27 1.30 15.17
C LEU A 136 -14.26 0.57 14.25
N ALA A 137 -13.74 -0.16 13.23
CA ALA A 137 -14.58 -0.95 12.36
C ALA A 137 -15.28 -2.09 13.13
N LEU A 138 -14.62 -2.74 14.08
CA LEU A 138 -15.24 -3.74 14.94
C LEU A 138 -16.26 -3.11 15.86
N ALA A 139 -15.93 -1.98 16.51
CA ALA A 139 -16.82 -1.27 17.42
C ALA A 139 -18.15 -0.85 16.76
N ALA A 140 -18.11 -0.40 15.50
CA ALA A 140 -19.32 -0.05 14.77
C ALA A 140 -20.30 -1.24 14.62
N GLU A 141 -19.76 -2.46 14.40
CA GLU A 141 -20.61 -3.64 14.26
C GLU A 141 -21.00 -4.26 15.61
N VAL A 142 -20.07 -4.34 16.56
CA VAL A 142 -20.28 -5.04 17.84
C VAL A 142 -20.93 -4.12 18.86
N ASP A 143 -20.34 -2.96 19.12
CA ASP A 143 -20.75 -2.11 20.25
C ASP A 143 -21.99 -1.28 19.91
N VAL A 144 -22.11 -0.84 18.63
CA VAL A 144 -23.24 -0.01 18.20
C VAL A 144 -24.40 -0.85 17.66
N LEU A 145 -24.12 -1.86 16.81
CA LEU A 145 -25.19 -2.65 16.17
C LEU A 145 -25.47 -3.98 16.86
N GLY A 146 -24.70 -4.38 17.88
CA GLY A 146 -24.86 -5.65 18.59
C GLY A 146 -24.58 -6.90 17.73
N ILE A 147 -23.86 -6.75 16.60
CA ILE A 147 -23.55 -7.85 15.70
C ILE A 147 -22.38 -8.65 16.27
N ARG A 148 -22.56 -9.95 16.51
CA ARG A 148 -21.47 -10.81 16.96
C ARG A 148 -20.44 -11.01 15.83
N ALA A 149 -19.23 -10.46 16.01
CA ALA A 149 -18.17 -10.50 15.04
C ALA A 149 -16.79 -10.50 15.72
N GLY A 150 -15.81 -11.17 15.11
CA GLY A 150 -14.42 -11.22 15.57
C GLY A 150 -13.52 -10.20 14.86
N PRO A 151 -12.29 -10.00 15.33
CA PRO A 151 -11.36 -9.02 14.78
C PRO A 151 -10.74 -9.37 13.43
N MET A 152 -10.71 -10.66 13.03
CA MET A 152 -9.96 -11.15 11.86
C MET A 152 -10.29 -10.37 10.58
N ASP A 153 -11.58 -10.16 10.27
CA ASP A 153 -12.03 -9.51 9.03
C ASP A 153 -11.51 -8.08 8.95
N ARG A 154 -11.64 -7.35 10.07
CA ARG A 154 -11.31 -5.93 10.17
C ARG A 154 -9.81 -5.71 10.12
N LEU A 155 -9.05 -6.53 10.86
CA LEU A 155 -7.59 -6.53 10.80
C LEU A 155 -7.10 -6.89 9.41
N ALA A 156 -7.62 -7.96 8.80
CA ALA A 156 -7.22 -8.36 7.46
C ALA A 156 -7.50 -7.26 6.42
N GLN A 157 -8.66 -6.60 6.48
CA GLN A 157 -9.03 -5.55 5.52
C GLN A 157 -8.39 -4.18 5.81
N ALA A 158 -8.05 -3.89 7.06
CA ALA A 158 -7.32 -2.67 7.41
C ALA A 158 -5.85 -2.77 6.98
N HIS A 159 -5.19 -3.90 7.28
CA HIS A 159 -3.79 -4.15 6.95
C HIS A 159 -3.56 -4.52 5.50
N GLU A 160 -4.48 -5.26 4.86
CA GLU A 160 -4.41 -5.85 3.51
C GLU A 160 -3.18 -6.77 3.30
N GLY A 161 -3.24 -7.63 2.28
CA GLY A 161 -2.21 -8.61 1.97
C GLY A 161 -2.44 -9.96 2.66
N LEU A 162 -1.37 -10.74 2.83
CA LEU A 162 -1.37 -12.01 3.57
C LEU A 162 -0.90 -11.76 5.00
N LEU A 163 -1.67 -12.19 5.99
CA LEU A 163 -1.47 -11.83 7.39
C LEU A 163 -1.57 -13.05 8.29
N HIS A 164 -0.66 -13.13 9.26
CA HIS A 164 -0.83 -13.91 10.48
C HIS A 164 -1.33 -13.00 11.60
N MET A 165 -2.32 -13.46 12.36
CA MET A 165 -2.95 -12.69 13.44
C MET A 165 -3.06 -13.55 14.69
N ASP A 166 -2.65 -13.01 15.82
CA ASP A 166 -2.86 -13.57 17.15
C ASP A 166 -3.97 -12.79 17.87
N PHE A 167 -5.02 -13.49 18.28
CA PHE A 167 -6.19 -12.89 18.89
C PHE A 167 -6.22 -13.02 20.42
N ALA A 168 -5.15 -13.48 21.05
CA ALA A 168 -5.04 -13.50 22.51
C ALA A 168 -5.10 -12.08 23.08
N VAL A 169 -4.43 -11.13 22.42
CA VAL A 169 -4.53 -9.69 22.67
C VAL A 169 -4.81 -9.00 21.35
N PRO A 170 -6.08 -9.02 20.89
CA PRO A 170 -6.43 -8.41 19.61
C PRO A 170 -6.16 -6.92 19.64
N PHE A 171 -5.68 -6.37 18.52
CA PHE A 171 -5.30 -4.96 18.37
C PHE A 171 -4.02 -4.52 19.11
N ASP A 172 -3.26 -5.43 19.67
CA ASP A 172 -1.86 -5.16 19.98
C ASP A 172 -1.09 -5.00 18.65
N PRO A 173 -0.22 -3.99 18.51
CA PRO A 173 0.58 -3.79 17.29
C PRO A 173 1.42 -5.00 16.87
N GLN A 174 1.82 -5.86 17.81
CA GLN A 174 2.59 -7.07 17.56
C GLN A 174 1.72 -8.29 17.24
N SER A 175 0.40 -8.20 17.45
CA SER A 175 -0.52 -9.31 17.23
C SER A 175 -0.79 -9.61 15.74
N THR A 176 -0.43 -8.70 14.84
CA THR A 176 -0.62 -8.86 13.39
C THR A 176 0.69 -8.74 12.65
N THR A 177 1.08 -9.81 11.97
CA THR A 177 2.30 -9.88 11.16
C THR A 177 1.94 -10.03 9.70
N ARG A 178 2.48 -9.16 8.84
CA ARG A 178 2.35 -9.31 7.38
C ARG A 178 3.34 -10.36 6.89
N LEU A 179 2.85 -11.23 6.01
CA LEU A 179 3.64 -12.27 5.36
C LEU A 179 3.86 -11.90 3.89
N PRO A 180 5.00 -12.30 3.29
CA PRO A 180 5.18 -12.17 1.85
C PRO A 180 4.04 -12.85 1.09
N THR A 181 3.39 -12.12 0.16
CA THR A 181 2.24 -12.65 -0.60
C THR A 181 2.62 -13.83 -1.50
N ALA A 182 3.90 -13.94 -1.86
CA ALA A 182 4.46 -15.09 -2.60
C ALA A 182 4.45 -16.42 -1.82
N LEU A 183 4.16 -16.40 -0.51
CA LEU A 183 3.94 -17.60 0.29
C LEU A 183 2.53 -18.18 0.11
N LEU A 184 1.57 -17.38 -0.40
CA LEU A 184 0.23 -17.88 -0.67
C LEU A 184 0.28 -18.81 -1.88
N PRO A 185 -0.12 -20.10 -1.75
CA PRO A 185 -0.12 -21.02 -2.88
C PRO A 185 -1.20 -20.62 -3.90
N VAL A 186 -1.10 -21.18 -5.10
CA VAL A 186 -2.16 -21.08 -6.10
C VAL A 186 -3.39 -21.83 -5.58
N LEU A 187 -4.48 -21.10 -5.40
CA LEU A 187 -5.75 -21.63 -4.88
C LEU A 187 -6.94 -20.94 -5.54
N GLY A 188 -8.10 -21.55 -5.43
CA GLY A 188 -9.37 -21.01 -5.92
C GLY A 188 -10.32 -20.67 -4.79
N ILE A 189 -11.33 -19.88 -5.13
CA ILE A 189 -12.51 -19.64 -4.32
C ILE A 189 -13.74 -20.07 -5.13
N ALA A 190 -14.58 -20.92 -4.53
CA ALA A 190 -15.91 -21.19 -5.06
C ALA A 190 -16.97 -20.67 -4.07
N TYR A 191 -18.05 -20.07 -4.58
CA TYR A 191 -19.11 -19.55 -3.73
C TYR A 191 -20.50 -19.77 -4.31
N ASP A 192 -21.47 -19.89 -3.41
CA ASP A 192 -22.88 -20.04 -3.79
C ASP A 192 -23.54 -18.65 -3.97
N PRO A 193 -23.89 -18.25 -5.20
CA PRO A 193 -24.54 -16.96 -5.44
C PRO A 193 -25.95 -16.87 -4.84
N LYS A 194 -26.51 -18.01 -4.41
CA LYS A 194 -27.82 -18.10 -3.76
C LYS A 194 -27.74 -18.17 -2.22
N SER A 195 -26.52 -18.07 -1.66
CA SER A 195 -26.34 -18.06 -0.21
C SER A 195 -26.77 -16.72 0.39
N PHE A 196 -27.55 -16.78 1.49
CA PHE A 196 -28.00 -15.61 2.24
C PHE A 196 -27.74 -15.83 3.74
N LYS A 197 -26.48 -15.84 4.16
CA LYS A 197 -26.11 -16.09 5.56
C LYS A 197 -25.64 -14.81 6.25
N SER A 198 -26.27 -14.47 7.36
CA SER A 198 -25.75 -13.48 8.29
C SER A 198 -24.71 -14.14 9.21
N SER A 199 -23.46 -13.67 9.17
CA SER A 199 -22.37 -14.20 10.00
C SER A 199 -22.66 -14.13 11.50
N GLY A 200 -23.26 -13.05 11.99
CA GLY A 200 -23.60 -12.89 13.40
C GLY A 200 -24.56 -13.97 13.91
N ARG A 201 -25.57 -14.36 13.10
CA ARG A 201 -26.50 -15.45 13.45
C ARG A 201 -25.84 -16.82 13.50
N VAL A 202 -24.84 -17.06 12.65
CA VAL A 202 -24.10 -18.32 12.62
C VAL A 202 -23.26 -18.50 13.89
N HIS A 203 -22.62 -17.43 14.38
CA HIS A 203 -21.67 -17.52 15.50
C HIS A 203 -22.33 -17.48 16.88
N GLN A 204 -23.50 -16.85 17.03
CA GLN A 204 -24.15 -16.61 18.32
C GLN A 204 -24.36 -17.87 19.17
N PRO A 205 -24.89 -19.02 18.66
CA PRO A 205 -25.14 -20.19 19.51
C PRO A 205 -23.85 -20.81 20.08
N VAL A 206 -22.78 -20.89 19.28
CA VAL A 206 -21.51 -21.46 19.73
C VAL A 206 -20.81 -20.50 20.70
N TYR A 207 -20.91 -19.19 20.47
CA TYR A 207 -20.34 -18.19 21.37
C TYR A 207 -21.02 -18.23 22.74
N GLN A 208 -22.34 -18.42 22.80
CA GLN A 208 -23.03 -18.58 24.09
C GLN A 208 -22.52 -19.81 24.84
N ARG A 209 -22.41 -20.97 24.19
CA ARG A 209 -21.84 -22.19 24.78
C ARG A 209 -20.40 -21.98 25.29
N TRP A 210 -19.61 -21.17 24.57
CA TRP A 210 -18.27 -20.80 25.04
C TRP A 210 -18.30 -20.00 26.35
N LEU A 211 -19.20 -19.00 26.46
CA LEU A 211 -19.39 -18.22 27.68
C LEU A 211 -19.87 -19.09 28.86
N ASP A 212 -20.75 -20.04 28.56
CA ASP A 212 -21.29 -20.99 29.55
C ASP A 212 -20.25 -22.05 29.98
N GLY A 213 -19.05 -22.02 29.39
CA GLY A 213 -17.96 -22.92 29.76
C GLY A 213 -18.01 -24.32 29.17
N ASP A 214 -18.80 -24.53 28.10
CA ASP A 214 -18.94 -25.84 27.45
C ASP A 214 -17.56 -26.48 27.11
N PRO A 215 -17.24 -27.64 27.71
CA PRO A 215 -15.92 -28.26 27.54
C PRO A 215 -15.65 -28.70 26.11
N THR A 216 -16.67 -29.10 25.35
CA THR A 216 -16.53 -29.48 23.95
C THR A 216 -16.12 -28.29 23.10
N VAL A 217 -16.77 -27.13 23.31
CA VAL A 217 -16.43 -25.91 22.58
C VAL A 217 -15.02 -25.47 22.92
N ARG A 218 -14.67 -25.45 24.22
CA ARG A 218 -13.31 -25.07 24.69
C ARG A 218 -12.22 -25.97 24.13
N SER A 219 -12.44 -27.28 24.17
CA SER A 219 -11.50 -28.27 23.63
C SER A 219 -11.25 -28.06 22.13
N VAL A 220 -12.32 -27.94 21.35
CA VAL A 220 -12.21 -27.77 19.89
C VAL A 220 -11.54 -26.42 19.54
N ILE A 221 -11.87 -25.35 20.25
CA ILE A 221 -11.26 -24.03 20.01
C ILE A 221 -9.77 -24.05 20.35
N ALA A 222 -9.34 -24.77 21.37
CA ALA A 222 -7.93 -24.90 21.75
C ALA A 222 -7.07 -25.54 20.64
N GLU A 223 -7.66 -26.37 19.77
CA GLU A 223 -6.96 -27.02 18.65
C GLU A 223 -6.60 -26.03 17.51
N TYR A 224 -7.25 -24.86 17.41
CA TYR A 224 -7.00 -23.94 16.29
C TYR A 224 -5.64 -23.23 16.36
N ARG A 225 -5.17 -22.83 17.53
CA ARG A 225 -3.88 -22.13 17.65
C ARG A 225 -2.71 -23.00 17.21
N PRO A 226 -2.54 -24.26 17.70
CA PRO A 226 -1.49 -25.16 17.20
C PRO A 226 -1.59 -25.42 15.70
N LEU A 227 -2.83 -25.59 15.17
CA LEU A 227 -3.06 -25.78 13.74
C LEU A 227 -2.58 -24.56 12.93
N VAL A 228 -2.84 -23.34 13.37
CA VAL A 228 -2.40 -22.12 12.69
C VAL A 228 -0.88 -21.99 12.72
N LEU A 229 -0.23 -22.29 13.85
CA LEU A 229 1.22 -22.25 13.97
C LEU A 229 1.90 -23.28 13.05
N ALA A 230 1.38 -24.52 12.99
CA ALA A 230 1.83 -25.52 12.02
C ALA A 230 1.64 -25.04 10.57
N GLY A 231 0.53 -24.40 10.28
CA GLY A 231 0.26 -23.81 8.96
C GLY A 231 1.22 -22.67 8.58
N MET A 232 1.67 -21.90 9.55
CA MET A 232 2.70 -20.88 9.33
C MET A 232 4.04 -21.51 8.94
N THR A 233 4.40 -22.64 9.55
CA THR A 233 5.60 -23.42 9.18
C THR A 233 5.43 -23.97 7.77
N ALA A 234 4.32 -24.65 7.48
CA ALA A 234 4.04 -25.19 6.14
C ALA A 234 4.08 -24.13 5.03
N LEU A 235 3.55 -22.92 5.28
CA LEU A 235 3.64 -21.80 4.34
C LEU A 235 5.09 -21.36 4.08
N ARG A 236 5.91 -21.22 5.11
CA ARG A 236 7.33 -20.81 4.99
C ARG A 236 8.17 -21.85 4.26
N GLU A 237 7.92 -23.12 4.54
CA GLU A 237 8.60 -24.27 3.93
C GLU A 237 8.01 -24.65 2.57
N ARG A 238 6.91 -24.00 2.16
CA ARG A 238 6.16 -24.32 0.94
C ARG A 238 5.68 -25.77 0.89
N ASP A 239 5.39 -26.34 2.04
CA ASP A 239 4.82 -27.69 2.16
C ASP A 239 3.30 -27.66 1.85
N GLY A 240 2.99 -27.85 0.58
CA GLY A 240 1.62 -27.85 0.09
C GLY A 240 0.79 -29.01 0.65
N ALA A 241 1.40 -30.17 0.89
CA ALA A 241 0.71 -31.36 1.41
C ALA A 241 0.28 -31.15 2.87
N GLU A 242 1.17 -30.64 3.71
CA GLU A 242 0.84 -30.33 5.08
C GLU A 242 -0.18 -29.18 5.16
N LEU A 243 -0.06 -28.15 4.35
CA LEU A 243 -1.06 -27.08 4.31
C LEU A 243 -2.45 -27.59 3.92
N GLN A 244 -2.55 -28.53 2.95
CA GLN A 244 -3.81 -29.19 2.59
C GLN A 244 -4.40 -29.97 3.77
N ARG A 245 -3.58 -30.75 4.46
CA ARG A 245 -4.00 -31.50 5.65
C ARG A 245 -4.58 -30.57 6.71
N LEU A 246 -3.88 -29.47 7.00
CA LEU A 246 -4.29 -28.48 8.00
C LEU A 246 -5.56 -27.71 7.59
N MET A 247 -5.72 -27.39 6.31
CA MET A 247 -6.95 -26.74 5.80
C MET A 247 -8.16 -27.66 5.97
N ASN A 248 -8.03 -28.96 5.65
CA ASN A 248 -9.09 -29.94 5.86
C ASN A 248 -9.42 -30.11 7.35
N GLN A 249 -8.41 -30.22 8.20
CA GLN A 249 -8.56 -30.29 9.66
C GLN A 249 -9.28 -29.04 10.20
N ASN A 250 -8.94 -27.85 9.72
CA ASN A 250 -9.63 -26.61 10.12
C ASN A 250 -11.14 -26.66 9.83
N PHE A 251 -11.53 -27.20 8.68
CA PHE A 251 -12.96 -27.39 8.39
C PHE A 251 -13.59 -28.46 9.30
N ASP A 252 -12.91 -29.57 9.55
CA ASP A 252 -13.43 -30.66 10.38
C ASP A 252 -13.63 -30.23 11.84
N LEU A 253 -12.71 -29.42 12.40
CA LEU A 253 -12.89 -28.76 13.70
C LEU A 253 -14.15 -27.87 13.71
N ARG A 254 -14.34 -27.07 12.65
CA ARG A 254 -15.54 -26.24 12.52
C ARG A 254 -16.82 -27.08 12.48
N ALA A 255 -16.83 -28.18 11.74
CA ALA A 255 -17.99 -29.06 11.60
C ALA A 255 -18.39 -29.76 12.91
N ARG A 256 -17.46 -29.86 13.90
CA ARG A 256 -17.77 -30.36 15.26
C ARG A 256 -18.60 -29.35 16.08
N LEU A 257 -18.54 -28.05 15.76
CA LEU A 257 -19.20 -26.99 16.51
C LEU A 257 -20.41 -26.38 15.82
N PHE A 258 -20.40 -26.34 14.50
CA PHE A 258 -21.41 -25.63 13.70
C PHE A 258 -22.17 -26.59 12.78
N ALA A 259 -23.47 -26.42 12.69
CA ALA A 259 -24.28 -27.11 11.69
C ALA A 259 -23.88 -26.63 10.27
N ILE A 260 -23.59 -27.58 9.40
CA ILE A 260 -23.23 -27.34 8.00
C ILE A 260 -24.44 -27.74 7.14
N ASN A 261 -24.99 -26.79 6.38
CA ASN A 261 -26.09 -27.12 5.46
C ASN A 261 -25.59 -27.94 4.27
N GLU A 262 -26.52 -28.61 3.60
CA GLU A 262 -26.24 -29.53 2.49
C GLU A 262 -25.47 -28.87 1.34
N ARG A 263 -25.82 -27.65 0.98
CA ARG A 263 -25.19 -26.94 -0.14
C ARG A 263 -23.75 -26.53 0.18
N ASP A 264 -23.48 -26.06 1.40
CA ASP A 264 -22.12 -25.81 1.86
C ASP A 264 -21.31 -27.12 1.96
N ARG A 265 -21.96 -28.22 2.42
CA ARG A 265 -21.35 -29.55 2.47
C ARG A 265 -20.96 -30.00 1.08
N ALA A 266 -21.84 -29.86 0.10
CA ALA A 266 -21.58 -30.24 -1.28
C ALA A 266 -20.38 -29.51 -1.87
N MET A 267 -20.18 -28.22 -1.55
CA MET A 267 -18.96 -27.49 -1.96
C MET A 267 -17.68 -28.09 -1.35
N ILE A 268 -17.71 -28.46 -0.09
CA ILE A 268 -16.55 -29.07 0.59
C ILE A 268 -16.25 -30.45 -0.02
N ASP A 269 -17.27 -31.28 -0.16
CA ASP A 269 -17.11 -32.66 -0.58
C ASP A 269 -16.67 -32.77 -2.05
N LEU A 270 -17.13 -31.86 -2.92
CA LEU A 270 -16.67 -31.79 -4.31
C LEU A 270 -15.16 -31.62 -4.42
N GLY A 271 -14.59 -30.61 -3.77
CA GLY A 271 -13.15 -30.37 -3.86
C GLY A 271 -12.35 -31.49 -3.21
N ARG A 272 -12.81 -32.04 -2.07
CA ARG A 272 -12.16 -33.19 -1.42
C ARG A 272 -12.17 -34.44 -2.30
N ALA A 273 -13.26 -34.70 -3.02
CA ALA A 273 -13.36 -35.82 -3.97
C ALA A 273 -12.37 -35.66 -5.15
N ARG A 274 -11.88 -34.46 -5.43
CA ARG A 274 -10.86 -34.17 -6.44
C ARG A 274 -9.45 -34.05 -5.86
N GLY A 275 -9.24 -34.46 -4.61
CA GLY A 275 -7.93 -34.41 -3.94
C GLY A 275 -7.52 -33.00 -3.52
N ALA A 276 -8.40 -32.00 -3.59
CA ALA A 276 -8.12 -30.66 -3.10
C ALA A 276 -8.48 -30.52 -1.62
N ALA A 277 -7.74 -29.68 -0.90
CA ALA A 277 -8.17 -29.25 0.42
C ALA A 277 -9.24 -28.16 0.31
N THR A 278 -10.31 -28.28 1.11
CA THR A 278 -11.41 -27.33 1.08
C THR A 278 -11.86 -26.92 2.47
N LYS A 279 -12.05 -25.62 2.67
CA LYS A 279 -12.60 -25.04 3.89
C LYS A 279 -13.33 -23.72 3.60
N PHE A 280 -14.18 -23.26 4.51
CA PHE A 280 -14.83 -21.96 4.35
C PHE A 280 -13.86 -20.77 4.35
N CYS A 281 -14.12 -19.78 3.50
CA CYS A 281 -13.44 -18.48 3.51
C CYS A 281 -13.77 -17.67 4.78
N GLY A 282 -14.97 -17.84 5.32
CA GLY A 282 -15.49 -17.11 6.48
C GLY A 282 -16.61 -17.89 7.16
N SER A 283 -17.81 -17.31 7.28
CA SER A 283 -18.97 -17.91 7.96
C SER A 283 -19.66 -19.04 7.19
N GLY A 284 -19.32 -19.26 5.93
CA GLY A 284 -19.93 -20.21 4.99
C GLY A 284 -20.41 -19.50 3.73
N GLY A 285 -20.90 -20.27 2.74
CA GLY A 285 -21.32 -19.76 1.44
C GLY A 285 -20.18 -19.57 0.42
N ALA A 286 -18.91 -19.50 0.87
CA ALA A 286 -17.73 -19.58 0.01
C ALA A 286 -16.66 -20.49 0.63
N VAL A 287 -15.97 -21.24 -0.21
CA VAL A 287 -14.88 -22.15 0.15
C VAL A 287 -13.59 -21.78 -0.55
N LEU A 288 -12.46 -21.94 0.15
CA LEU A 288 -11.14 -22.03 -0.45
C LEU A 288 -10.95 -23.43 -1.01
N VAL A 289 -10.31 -23.52 -2.17
CA VAL A 289 -9.96 -24.75 -2.88
C VAL A 289 -8.46 -24.73 -3.14
N LEU A 290 -7.70 -25.52 -2.39
CA LEU A 290 -6.26 -25.70 -2.59
C LEU A 290 -6.04 -27.05 -3.30
N PRO A 291 -5.71 -27.07 -4.61
CA PRO A 291 -5.46 -28.30 -5.35
C PRO A 291 -4.16 -28.96 -4.88
N ARG A 292 -4.00 -30.26 -5.17
CA ARG A 292 -2.74 -30.96 -4.94
C ARG A 292 -1.64 -30.42 -5.85
N GLU A 293 -1.95 -30.31 -7.15
CA GLU A 293 -1.09 -29.69 -8.13
C GLU A 293 -1.77 -28.41 -8.65
N PRO A 294 -1.05 -27.29 -8.79
CA PRO A 294 -1.61 -26.05 -9.31
C PRO A 294 -2.32 -26.18 -10.68
N SER A 295 -1.86 -27.10 -11.52
CA SER A 295 -2.43 -27.43 -12.84
C SER A 295 -3.86 -27.99 -12.77
N ASP A 296 -4.26 -28.59 -11.65
CA ASP A 296 -5.57 -29.21 -11.51
C ASP A 296 -6.67 -28.18 -11.20
N LEU A 297 -6.29 -27.01 -10.69
CA LEU A 297 -7.23 -25.99 -10.24
C LEU A 297 -8.29 -25.60 -11.29
N PRO A 298 -7.95 -25.34 -12.57
CA PRO A 298 -8.94 -24.96 -13.57
C PRO A 298 -10.00 -26.04 -13.82
N ALA A 299 -9.62 -27.33 -13.75
CA ALA A 299 -10.55 -28.43 -13.92
C ALA A 299 -11.51 -28.54 -12.73
N ILE A 300 -10.99 -28.44 -11.51
CA ILE A 300 -11.79 -28.47 -10.28
C ILE A 300 -12.78 -27.30 -10.27
N LEU A 301 -12.36 -26.08 -10.61
CA LEU A 301 -13.23 -24.91 -10.63
C LEU A 301 -14.37 -25.04 -11.65
N ARG A 302 -14.12 -25.61 -12.83
CA ARG A 302 -15.19 -25.89 -13.81
C ARG A 302 -16.26 -26.83 -13.27
N GLU A 303 -15.91 -27.81 -12.44
CA GLU A 303 -16.90 -28.68 -11.82
C GLU A 303 -17.80 -27.94 -10.81
N TYR A 304 -17.23 -27.00 -10.04
CA TYR A 304 -18.06 -26.11 -9.21
C TYR A 304 -19.04 -25.30 -10.06
N GLU A 305 -18.57 -24.77 -11.20
CA GLU A 305 -19.41 -23.99 -12.12
C GLU A 305 -20.54 -24.83 -12.72
N ALA A 306 -20.25 -26.08 -13.08
CA ALA A 306 -21.26 -27.02 -13.59
C ALA A 306 -22.38 -27.30 -12.59
N LEU A 307 -22.11 -27.20 -11.28
CA LEU A 307 -23.10 -27.30 -10.20
C LEU A 307 -23.77 -25.97 -9.83
N GLY A 308 -23.52 -24.92 -10.62
CA GLY A 308 -24.11 -23.59 -10.47
C GLY A 308 -23.47 -22.72 -9.37
N PHE A 309 -22.28 -23.07 -8.89
CA PHE A 309 -21.45 -22.17 -8.07
C PHE A 309 -20.72 -21.17 -8.96
N ARG A 310 -20.24 -20.08 -8.38
CA ARG A 310 -19.33 -19.13 -9.03
C ARG A 310 -17.93 -19.36 -8.51
N THR A 311 -16.95 -19.16 -9.39
CA THR A 311 -15.54 -19.38 -9.05
C THR A 311 -14.69 -18.16 -9.38
N LEU A 312 -13.55 -18.05 -8.70
CA LEU A 312 -12.49 -17.10 -9.00
C LEU A 312 -11.14 -17.62 -8.50
N VAL A 313 -10.07 -17.17 -9.12
CA VAL A 313 -8.71 -17.33 -8.60
C VAL A 313 -8.32 -16.01 -7.94
N PRO A 314 -8.17 -15.98 -6.61
CA PRO A 314 -7.88 -14.74 -5.89
C PRO A 314 -6.43 -14.32 -6.12
N GLU A 315 -6.23 -13.07 -6.47
CA GLU A 315 -4.91 -12.45 -6.53
C GLU A 315 -4.67 -11.66 -5.24
N CYS A 316 -3.81 -12.20 -4.37
CA CYS A 316 -3.39 -11.53 -3.15
C CYS A 316 -2.26 -10.54 -3.49
N ARG A 317 -2.53 -9.27 -3.31
CA ARG A 317 -1.52 -8.22 -3.40
C ARG A 317 -1.30 -7.61 -2.02
N ALA A 318 -0.06 -7.29 -1.70
CA ALA A 318 0.20 -6.42 -0.57
C ALA A 318 -0.43 -5.05 -0.84
N PRO A 319 -0.86 -4.31 0.19
CA PRO A 319 -1.48 -3.02 -0.03
C PRO A 319 -0.53 -2.08 -0.77
N SER A 320 -0.97 -1.59 -1.91
CA SER A 320 -0.31 -0.49 -2.63
C SER A 320 -0.53 0.87 -1.92
N ARG A 321 -0.60 0.86 -0.57
CA ARG A 321 -1.14 1.98 0.20
C ARG A 321 -0.15 2.67 1.11
N GLN A 322 1.11 2.34 1.04
CA GLN A 322 2.09 3.22 1.63
C GLN A 322 2.05 4.50 0.81
N LYS A 323 1.37 5.51 1.34
CA LYS A 323 1.42 6.84 0.75
C LYS A 323 2.87 7.26 0.80
N LEU A 324 3.36 7.77 -0.31
CA LEU A 324 4.76 8.11 -0.49
C LEU A 324 4.90 9.60 -0.71
N HIS A 325 5.91 10.18 -0.09
CA HIS A 325 6.33 11.54 -0.31
C HIS A 325 7.58 11.52 -1.19
N LEU A 326 7.51 12.08 -2.39
CA LEU A 326 8.68 12.23 -3.26
C LEU A 326 9.51 13.44 -2.83
N VAL A 327 10.77 13.22 -2.49
CA VAL A 327 11.76 14.26 -2.26
C VAL A 327 12.76 14.24 -3.42
N VAL A 328 12.81 15.33 -4.19
CA VAL A 328 13.77 15.49 -5.28
C VAL A 328 14.92 16.39 -4.82
N LEU A 329 16.13 15.86 -4.81
CA LEU A 329 17.34 16.58 -4.48
C LEU A 329 17.86 17.29 -5.72
N ALA A 330 17.66 18.59 -5.80
CA ALA A 330 17.88 19.43 -6.98
C ALA A 330 18.76 20.66 -6.69
N ALA A 331 19.46 20.70 -5.55
CA ALA A 331 20.20 21.88 -5.09
C ALA A 331 21.68 21.93 -5.55
N GLY A 332 22.18 20.90 -6.24
CA GLY A 332 23.57 20.85 -6.74
C GLY A 332 23.87 21.90 -7.80
N PHE A 333 25.09 22.44 -7.80
CA PHE A 333 25.54 23.48 -8.74
C PHE A 333 26.03 22.92 -10.08
N ALA A 334 26.32 21.63 -10.16
CA ALA A 334 26.72 20.92 -11.39
C ALA A 334 27.86 21.60 -12.17
N THR A 335 28.93 21.99 -11.50
CA THR A 335 30.07 22.72 -12.06
C THR A 335 30.75 21.99 -13.25
N ARG A 336 30.67 20.67 -13.31
CA ARG A 336 31.18 19.84 -14.43
C ARG A 336 30.45 20.09 -15.77
N LEU A 337 29.27 20.71 -15.72
CA LEU A 337 28.45 21.03 -16.90
C LEU A 337 28.65 22.51 -17.35
N TYR A 338 29.63 23.24 -16.80
CA TYR A 338 29.91 24.59 -17.27
C TYR A 338 30.29 24.57 -18.77
N PRO A 339 29.85 25.57 -19.55
CA PRO A 339 29.17 26.81 -19.12
C PRO A 339 27.63 26.68 -18.94
N LEU A 340 27.00 25.57 -19.35
CA LEU A 340 25.54 25.42 -19.37
C LEU A 340 24.89 25.70 -18.00
N THR A 341 25.50 25.23 -16.92
CA THR A 341 24.95 25.37 -15.56
C THR A 341 25.43 26.64 -14.83
N LYS A 342 26.08 27.58 -15.53
CA LYS A 342 26.31 28.92 -14.98
C LYS A 342 25.00 29.71 -14.89
N THR A 343 24.11 29.55 -15.87
CA THR A 343 22.86 30.31 -16.03
C THR A 343 21.58 29.49 -15.86
N CYS A 344 21.65 28.16 -15.85
CA CYS A 344 20.52 27.28 -15.69
C CYS A 344 20.82 26.16 -14.71
N SER A 345 19.89 25.84 -13.81
CA SER A 345 20.05 24.70 -12.90
C SER A 345 20.00 23.38 -13.70
N LYS A 346 20.88 22.42 -13.38
CA LYS A 346 20.97 21.12 -14.04
C LYS A 346 19.63 20.39 -14.14
N PRO A 347 18.80 20.28 -13.08
CA PRO A 347 17.47 19.66 -13.17
C PRO A 347 16.48 20.34 -14.12
N LEU A 348 16.76 21.58 -14.50
CA LEU A 348 15.94 22.35 -15.45
C LEU A 348 16.48 22.31 -16.89
N LEU A 349 17.59 21.61 -17.15
CA LEU A 349 18.06 21.37 -18.52
C LEU A 349 17.09 20.46 -19.26
N GLU A 350 16.84 20.76 -20.53
CA GLU A 350 15.88 20.03 -21.36
C GLU A 350 16.51 18.84 -22.08
N VAL A 351 15.74 17.73 -22.06
CA VAL A 351 15.98 16.52 -22.84
C VAL A 351 14.65 16.13 -23.50
N GLY A 352 14.62 16.01 -24.83
CA GLY A 352 13.38 15.71 -25.57
C GLY A 352 12.26 16.73 -25.28
N GLY A 353 12.59 18.04 -25.30
CA GLY A 353 11.64 19.12 -25.12
C GLY A 353 11.08 19.31 -23.70
N LEU A 354 11.55 18.57 -22.70
CA LEU A 354 11.10 18.68 -21.31
C LEU A 354 12.30 18.79 -20.34
N PRO A 355 12.22 19.67 -19.30
CA PRO A 355 13.17 19.67 -18.21
C PRO A 355 13.29 18.30 -17.54
N LEU A 356 14.52 17.92 -17.10
CA LEU A 356 14.77 16.67 -16.38
C LEU A 356 13.83 16.51 -15.18
N LEU A 357 13.70 17.58 -14.40
CA LEU A 357 12.82 17.63 -13.23
C LEU A 357 11.34 17.37 -13.59
N THR A 358 10.89 17.90 -14.73
CA THR A 358 9.51 17.67 -15.20
C THR A 358 9.25 16.19 -15.50
N ARG A 359 10.23 15.49 -16.09
CA ARG A 359 10.13 14.05 -16.37
C ARG A 359 9.96 13.24 -15.09
N ILE A 360 10.85 13.47 -14.11
CA ILE A 360 10.79 12.81 -12.79
C ILE A 360 9.44 13.08 -12.13
N VAL A 361 9.05 14.35 -12.02
CA VAL A 361 7.80 14.74 -11.33
C VAL A 361 6.59 14.13 -12.00
N ARG A 362 6.49 14.14 -13.33
CA ARG A 362 5.34 13.56 -14.06
C ARG A 362 5.25 12.04 -13.91
N GLN A 363 6.38 11.31 -13.94
CA GLN A 363 6.37 9.86 -13.73
C GLN A 363 5.80 9.49 -12.37
N PHE A 364 6.25 10.15 -11.30
CA PHE A 364 5.76 9.87 -9.95
C PHE A 364 4.37 10.45 -9.68
N ALA A 365 4.01 11.57 -10.27
CA ALA A 365 2.68 12.15 -10.15
C ALA A 365 1.58 11.33 -10.84
N ALA A 366 1.94 10.50 -11.82
CA ALA A 366 1.01 9.56 -12.47
C ALA A 366 0.64 8.37 -11.55
N THR A 367 1.42 8.09 -10.51
CA THR A 367 1.17 6.98 -9.59
C THR A 367 0.15 7.35 -8.52
N SER A 368 -0.74 6.42 -8.16
CA SER A 368 -1.75 6.67 -7.13
C SER A 368 -1.21 6.67 -5.70
N GLN A 369 0.04 6.23 -5.49
CA GLN A 369 0.67 6.10 -4.19
C GLN A 369 1.41 7.38 -3.75
N VAL A 370 1.91 8.20 -4.69
CA VAL A 370 2.56 9.46 -4.35
C VAL A 370 1.50 10.51 -3.99
N ARG A 371 1.68 11.19 -2.86
CA ARG A 371 0.73 12.20 -2.37
C ARG A 371 1.24 13.62 -2.45
N ALA A 372 2.53 13.82 -2.31
CA ALA A 372 3.15 15.12 -2.27
C ALA A 372 4.56 15.04 -2.83
N ILE A 373 5.05 16.15 -3.31
CA ILE A 373 6.39 16.27 -3.89
C ILE A 373 7.07 17.48 -3.22
N THR A 374 8.29 17.27 -2.73
CA THR A 374 9.17 18.36 -2.29
C THR A 374 10.39 18.41 -3.20
N VAL A 375 10.67 19.57 -3.79
CA VAL A 375 11.86 19.80 -4.58
C VAL A 375 12.79 20.71 -3.80
N VAL A 376 13.96 20.22 -3.40
CA VAL A 376 14.98 21.02 -2.71
C VAL A 376 15.89 21.65 -3.75
N HIS A 377 15.98 22.97 -3.76
CA HIS A 377 16.78 23.72 -4.71
C HIS A 377 17.69 24.75 -4.02
N ASN A 378 18.71 25.24 -4.70
CA ASN A 378 19.60 26.29 -4.18
C ASN A 378 19.01 27.70 -4.40
N ALA A 379 19.53 28.69 -3.69
CA ALA A 379 19.08 30.08 -3.78
C ALA A 379 19.44 30.73 -5.12
N LYS A 380 20.56 30.33 -5.75
CA LYS A 380 21.01 30.88 -7.03
C LYS A 380 19.96 30.81 -8.13
N PHE A 381 19.25 29.70 -8.21
CA PHE A 381 18.25 29.42 -9.26
C PHE A 381 16.80 29.46 -8.75
N ALA A 382 16.55 30.06 -7.59
CA ALA A 382 15.23 30.06 -6.97
C ALA A 382 14.13 30.60 -7.89
N ALA A 383 14.38 31.69 -8.63
CA ALA A 383 13.44 32.25 -9.58
C ALA A 383 13.10 31.30 -10.74
N ASP A 384 14.07 30.48 -11.18
CA ASP A 384 13.85 29.51 -12.27
C ASP A 384 12.95 28.38 -11.80
N TYR A 385 13.11 27.89 -10.57
CA TYR A 385 12.24 26.89 -9.98
C TYR A 385 10.81 27.40 -9.77
N VAL A 386 10.63 28.67 -9.39
CA VAL A 386 9.29 29.29 -9.29
C VAL A 386 8.63 29.33 -10.66
N ARG A 387 9.35 29.74 -11.73
CA ARG A 387 8.83 29.72 -13.10
C ARG A 387 8.48 28.30 -13.56
N TRP A 388 9.37 27.34 -13.31
CA TRP A 388 9.11 25.93 -13.60
C TRP A 388 7.86 25.41 -12.88
N ARG A 389 7.69 25.73 -11.57
CA ARG A 389 6.50 25.31 -10.80
C ARG A 389 5.21 25.88 -11.37
N ALA A 390 5.23 27.12 -11.84
CA ALA A 390 4.05 27.75 -12.47
C ALA A 390 3.71 27.13 -13.83
N ALA A 391 4.70 26.57 -14.54
CA ALA A 391 4.53 25.99 -15.88
C ALA A 391 4.13 24.51 -15.86
N ILE A 392 4.42 23.77 -14.77
CA ILE A 392 4.08 22.35 -14.69
C ILE A 392 2.63 22.15 -14.22
N SER A 393 1.87 21.33 -14.97
CA SER A 393 0.51 20.91 -14.57
C SER A 393 0.57 19.46 -14.10
N VAL A 394 0.34 19.25 -12.80
CA VAL A 394 0.16 17.95 -12.14
C VAL A 394 -0.81 18.10 -10.97
N ASP A 395 -1.63 17.09 -10.72
CA ASP A 395 -2.67 17.09 -9.68
C ASP A 395 -2.16 16.75 -8.27
N LEU A 396 -0.87 17.03 -8.01
CA LEU A 396 -0.26 16.81 -6.71
C LEU A 396 0.33 18.11 -6.15
N PRO A 397 0.31 18.29 -4.83
CA PRO A 397 0.99 19.40 -4.20
C PRO A 397 2.51 19.29 -4.40
N ILE A 398 3.12 20.33 -4.99
CA ILE A 398 4.57 20.45 -5.14
C ILE A 398 5.05 21.61 -4.27
N LYS A 399 5.90 21.30 -3.30
CA LYS A 399 6.59 22.27 -2.44
C LYS A 399 7.99 22.53 -2.96
N LEU A 400 8.31 23.79 -3.21
CA LEU A 400 9.67 24.23 -3.48
C LEU A 400 10.34 24.61 -2.15
N LEU A 401 11.54 24.10 -1.92
CA LEU A 401 12.29 24.34 -0.69
C LEU A 401 13.69 24.85 -1.02
N ASN A 402 13.92 26.09 -0.67
CA ASN A 402 15.22 26.74 -0.89
C ASN A 402 16.17 26.41 0.27
N ASN A 403 17.33 25.81 -0.02
CA ASN A 403 18.35 25.49 0.98
C ASN A 403 19.28 26.69 1.37
N GLY A 404 19.12 27.84 0.71
CA GLY A 404 19.85 29.08 0.99
C GLY A 404 21.24 29.17 0.34
N ALA A 405 21.75 28.13 -0.33
CA ALA A 405 23.07 28.15 -0.96
C ALA A 405 23.07 29.00 -2.25
N THR A 406 24.00 29.94 -2.36
CA THR A 406 24.19 30.80 -3.53
C THR A 406 25.39 30.39 -4.40
N GLU A 407 26.28 29.58 -3.87
CA GLU A 407 27.47 29.05 -4.52
C GLU A 407 27.82 27.66 -3.98
N ASP A 408 28.61 26.90 -4.72
CA ASP A 408 28.92 25.49 -4.43
C ASP A 408 29.60 25.33 -3.06
N ALA A 409 30.54 26.22 -2.73
CA ALA A 409 31.23 26.20 -1.44
C ALA A 409 30.32 26.40 -0.21
N LYS A 410 29.09 26.89 -0.42
CA LYS A 410 28.08 27.09 0.62
C LYS A 410 27.01 26.00 0.57
N GLY A 411 27.18 24.96 -0.25
CA GLY A 411 26.29 23.81 -0.33
C GLY A 411 26.22 23.09 1.02
N ARG A 412 24.99 22.64 1.39
CA ARG A 412 24.76 21.92 2.66
C ARG A 412 25.10 20.44 2.56
N GLY A 413 25.23 19.91 1.33
CA GLY A 413 25.28 18.49 1.05
C GLY A 413 23.89 17.85 0.96
N ALA A 414 23.78 16.80 0.16
CA ALA A 414 22.49 16.22 -0.22
C ALA A 414 21.71 15.61 0.96
N ILE A 415 22.39 15.09 1.98
CA ILE A 415 21.71 14.52 3.17
C ILE A 415 21.17 15.62 4.09
N ARG A 416 21.84 16.76 4.20
CA ARG A 416 21.30 17.91 4.93
C ARG A 416 20.15 18.57 4.18
N ASP A 417 20.17 18.54 2.85
CA ASP A 417 19.04 18.97 2.02
C ASP A 417 17.85 18.01 2.19
N LEU A 418 18.10 16.70 2.29
CA LEU A 418 17.07 15.72 2.64
C LEU A 418 16.52 15.98 4.05
N GLN A 419 17.36 16.20 5.06
CA GLN A 419 16.93 16.55 6.42
C GLN A 419 16.01 17.78 6.42
N LEU A 420 16.38 18.83 5.67
CA LEU A 420 15.57 20.04 5.52
C LEU A 420 14.20 19.74 4.89
N ALA A 421 14.15 18.88 3.86
CA ALA A 421 12.90 18.45 3.25
C ALA A 421 12.02 17.70 4.24
N LEU A 422 12.58 16.75 4.97
CA LEU A 422 11.86 15.93 5.95
C LEU A 422 11.32 16.78 7.11
N ALA A 423 12.10 17.73 7.64
CA ALA A 423 11.64 18.67 8.66
C ALA A 423 10.51 19.60 8.19
N SER A 424 10.48 19.90 6.88
CA SER A 424 9.48 20.78 6.28
C SER A 424 8.20 20.07 5.84
N ALA A 425 8.22 18.74 5.75
CA ALA A 425 7.05 17.94 5.48
C ALA A 425 6.19 17.90 6.75
N ALA A 426 4.92 18.27 6.64
CA ALA A 426 3.97 17.99 7.72
C ALA A 426 4.06 16.50 8.02
N SER A 427 4.25 16.14 9.29
CA SER A 427 4.43 14.76 9.75
C SER A 427 3.16 13.95 9.50
N ASN A 428 3.03 13.40 8.30
CA ASN A 428 2.01 12.40 8.00
C ASN A 428 2.51 11.06 8.54
N VAL A 429 2.05 10.72 9.71
CA VAL A 429 2.38 9.46 10.38
C VAL A 429 2.05 8.29 9.45
N GLY A 430 3.06 7.45 9.14
CA GLY A 430 2.89 6.22 8.37
C GLY A 430 3.17 6.35 6.85
N GLU A 431 3.57 7.51 6.34
CA GLU A 431 3.99 7.66 4.95
C GLU A 431 5.47 7.27 4.75
N GLY A 432 5.76 6.52 3.67
CA GLY A 432 7.13 6.28 3.24
C GLY A 432 7.64 7.40 2.34
N TYR A 433 8.92 7.34 2.00
CA TYR A 433 9.58 8.36 1.19
C TYR A 433 10.19 7.76 -0.06
N ILE A 434 10.11 8.51 -1.17
CA ILE A 434 10.93 8.30 -2.35
C ILE A 434 11.94 9.43 -2.38
N VAL A 435 13.22 9.10 -2.43
CA VAL A 435 14.30 10.10 -2.59
C VAL A 435 14.91 9.91 -3.97
N ALA A 436 14.89 10.96 -4.79
CA ALA A 436 15.37 10.94 -6.16
C ALA A 436 16.40 12.07 -6.41
N GLY A 437 17.47 11.77 -7.13
CA GLY A 437 18.36 12.79 -7.67
C GLY A 437 17.66 13.53 -8.82
N GLY A 438 17.72 14.87 -8.80
CA GLY A 438 17.10 15.72 -9.82
C GLY A 438 17.77 15.70 -11.20
N ASP A 439 18.82 14.92 -11.36
CA ASP A 439 19.67 14.82 -12.54
C ASP A 439 19.56 13.47 -13.28
N ASN A 440 18.67 12.59 -12.82
CA ASN A 440 18.45 11.29 -13.41
C ASN A 440 17.36 11.34 -14.49
N VAL A 441 17.56 10.61 -15.58
CA VAL A 441 16.56 10.34 -16.61
C VAL A 441 16.41 8.83 -16.73
N PHE A 442 15.19 8.34 -16.64
CA PHE A 442 14.88 6.92 -16.79
C PHE A 442 13.51 6.72 -17.45
N ASP A 443 13.29 5.56 -18.06
CA ASP A 443 12.05 5.22 -18.76
C ASP A 443 11.39 3.91 -18.27
N PHE A 444 11.78 3.45 -17.09
CA PHE A 444 11.17 2.27 -16.49
C PHE A 444 9.86 2.60 -15.73
N ASP A 445 9.07 1.56 -15.49
CA ASP A 445 7.80 1.61 -14.79
C ASP A 445 8.00 1.77 -13.27
N VAL A 446 7.74 2.98 -12.77
CA VAL A 446 7.88 3.29 -11.34
C VAL A 446 6.80 2.64 -10.48
N ASP A 447 5.62 2.31 -11.03
CA ASP A 447 4.55 1.65 -10.28
C ASP A 447 4.98 0.26 -9.82
N LYS A 448 5.71 -0.49 -10.65
CA LYS A 448 6.27 -1.79 -10.27
C LYS A 448 7.26 -1.69 -9.11
N LEU A 449 8.10 -0.66 -9.10
CA LEU A 449 9.05 -0.44 -8.00
C LEU A 449 8.33 -0.08 -6.70
N ILE A 450 7.29 0.75 -6.78
CA ILE A 450 6.46 1.12 -5.64
C ILE A 450 5.69 -0.10 -5.11
N GLU A 451 5.15 -0.95 -5.98
CA GLU A 451 4.49 -2.20 -5.58
C GLU A 451 5.45 -3.13 -4.84
N GLN A 452 6.67 -3.29 -5.33
CA GLN A 452 7.69 -4.11 -4.67
C GLN A 452 8.09 -3.55 -3.30
N PHE A 453 8.21 -2.22 -3.17
CA PHE A 453 8.48 -1.55 -1.91
C PHE A 453 7.32 -1.72 -0.93
N SER A 454 6.09 -1.49 -1.38
CA SER A 454 4.88 -1.61 -0.57
C SER A 454 4.61 -3.04 -0.09
N SER A 455 5.11 -4.05 -0.82
CA SER A 455 5.00 -5.46 -0.45
C SER A 455 6.14 -5.96 0.44
N GLY A 456 7.23 -5.17 0.59
CA GLY A 456 8.44 -5.54 1.31
C GLY A 456 8.53 -4.93 2.69
N GLU A 457 9.33 -5.55 3.55
CA GLU A 457 9.63 -5.06 4.91
C GLU A 457 10.86 -4.14 4.95
N TRP A 458 11.65 -4.10 3.86
CA TRP A 458 12.95 -3.44 3.83
C TRP A 458 12.97 -2.20 2.94
N PRO A 459 13.78 -1.19 3.27
CA PRO A 459 14.12 -0.12 2.34
C PRO A 459 14.62 -0.70 1.01
N GLN A 460 14.34 0.00 -0.09
CA GLN A 460 14.80 -0.41 -1.42
C GLN A 460 15.68 0.64 -2.06
N ILE A 461 16.71 0.20 -2.74
CA ILE A 461 17.52 1.03 -3.64
C ILE A 461 17.45 0.49 -5.06
N VAL A 462 17.34 1.39 -6.02
CA VAL A 462 17.25 1.02 -7.43
C VAL A 462 18.65 0.89 -8.00
N LEU A 463 18.91 -0.27 -8.63
CA LEU A 463 20.21 -0.66 -9.15
C LEU A 463 20.18 -0.80 -10.67
N ARG A 464 21.18 -0.25 -11.34
CA ARG A 464 21.46 -0.45 -12.76
C ARG A 464 22.70 -1.30 -12.93
N ASP A 465 22.59 -2.34 -13.75
CA ASP A 465 23.76 -3.01 -14.28
C ASP A 465 24.34 -2.13 -15.38
N VAL A 466 25.56 -1.61 -15.17
CA VAL A 466 26.25 -0.73 -16.10
C VAL A 466 27.29 -1.47 -16.94
N GLY A 467 27.33 -2.82 -16.81
CA GLY A 467 28.30 -3.68 -17.46
C GLY A 467 29.70 -3.46 -16.88
N GLU A 468 30.44 -2.52 -17.40
CA GLU A 468 31.75 -2.13 -16.87
C GLU A 468 31.63 -0.88 -15.98
N MET A 469 31.91 -1.07 -14.69
CA MET A 469 31.88 0.02 -13.71
C MET A 469 33.13 0.89 -13.82
N ILE A 470 32.94 2.18 -14.04
CA ILE A 470 34.03 3.15 -14.11
C ILE A 470 34.39 3.60 -12.69
N PRO A 471 35.64 3.38 -12.22
CA PRO A 471 36.10 3.82 -10.91
C PRO A 471 35.86 5.32 -10.67
N GLY A 472 35.42 5.68 -9.45
CA GLY A 472 35.17 7.06 -9.04
C GLY A 472 33.95 7.75 -9.67
N ARG A 473 33.17 7.03 -10.52
CA ARG A 473 32.04 7.64 -11.24
C ARG A 473 30.71 7.41 -10.56
N TYR A 474 30.38 6.18 -10.20
CA TYR A 474 29.10 5.76 -9.68
C TYR A 474 29.20 5.16 -8.28
N SER A 475 28.10 5.17 -7.55
CA SER A 475 27.99 4.39 -6.32
C SER A 475 27.82 2.92 -6.65
N GLU A 476 28.74 2.07 -6.17
CA GLU A 476 28.73 0.63 -6.41
C GLU A 476 27.91 -0.10 -5.35
N ALA A 477 27.12 -1.08 -5.77
CA ALA A 477 26.39 -1.96 -4.87
C ALA A 477 26.76 -3.41 -5.10
N VAL A 478 26.91 -4.19 -4.01
CA VAL A 478 27.04 -5.65 -4.01
C VAL A 478 25.78 -6.22 -3.40
N VAL A 479 25.17 -7.21 -4.05
CA VAL A 479 23.95 -7.88 -3.58
C VAL A 479 24.17 -9.38 -3.49
N ASP A 480 23.53 -10.03 -2.51
CA ASP A 480 23.48 -11.48 -2.42
C ASP A 480 22.40 -12.08 -3.32
N ASP A 481 22.28 -13.42 -3.30
CA ASP A 481 21.32 -14.17 -4.12
C ASP A 481 19.86 -13.85 -3.79
N ASP A 482 19.57 -13.38 -2.55
CA ASP A 482 18.24 -12.95 -2.11
C ASP A 482 17.92 -11.48 -2.47
N GLY A 483 18.87 -10.79 -3.12
CA GLY A 483 18.76 -9.38 -3.51
C GLY A 483 18.97 -8.40 -2.36
N ARG A 484 19.55 -8.83 -1.24
CA ARG A 484 19.96 -7.94 -0.15
C ARG A 484 21.27 -7.24 -0.51
N VAL A 485 21.34 -5.95 -0.25
CA VAL A 485 22.59 -5.16 -0.42
C VAL A 485 23.53 -5.52 0.73
N THR A 486 24.64 -6.19 0.41
CA THR A 486 25.69 -6.57 1.35
C THR A 486 26.77 -5.50 1.50
N ALA A 487 26.98 -4.70 0.45
CA ALA A 487 27.86 -3.54 0.49
C ALA A 487 27.38 -2.44 -0.47
N LEU A 488 27.54 -1.19 -0.06
CA LEU A 488 27.40 -0.03 -0.94
C LEU A 488 28.58 0.91 -0.70
N ARG A 489 29.26 1.29 -1.79
CA ARG A 489 30.45 2.15 -1.76
C ARG A 489 30.22 3.36 -2.66
N GLU A 490 30.34 4.55 -2.11
CA GLU A 490 30.19 5.80 -2.86
C GLU A 490 31.45 6.06 -3.69
N LYS A 491 31.34 5.98 -5.02
CA LYS A 491 32.41 6.26 -5.99
C LYS A 491 33.76 5.64 -5.62
N PRO A 492 33.85 4.31 -5.46
CA PRO A 492 35.08 3.66 -5.06
C PRO A 492 36.16 3.79 -6.14
N ALA A 493 37.42 3.85 -5.73
CA ALA A 493 38.56 3.83 -6.64
C ALA A 493 38.83 2.44 -7.24
N ASP A 494 38.47 1.40 -6.51
CA ASP A 494 38.51 -0.01 -6.90
C ASP A 494 37.08 -0.56 -6.97
N VAL A 495 36.72 -1.22 -8.04
CA VAL A 495 35.37 -1.71 -8.30
C VAL A 495 35.34 -3.23 -8.38
N CYS A 496 34.28 -3.85 -7.82
CA CYS A 496 34.10 -5.30 -7.82
C CYS A 496 32.70 -5.76 -8.26
N SER A 497 31.78 -4.83 -8.54
CA SER A 497 30.43 -5.13 -8.96
C SER A 497 30.03 -4.23 -10.16
N PRO A 498 29.28 -4.75 -11.14
CA PRO A 498 28.75 -3.93 -12.23
C PRO A 498 27.49 -3.14 -11.82
N LEU A 499 27.00 -3.26 -10.59
CA LEU A 499 25.75 -2.68 -10.15
C LEU A 499 25.95 -1.27 -9.57
N SER A 500 25.31 -0.29 -10.21
CA SER A 500 25.30 1.10 -9.76
C SER A 500 23.98 1.46 -9.06
N ALA A 501 24.05 2.10 -7.91
CA ALA A 501 22.89 2.73 -7.27
C ALA A 501 22.59 4.07 -7.93
N ILE A 502 21.38 4.25 -8.46
CA ILE A 502 21.01 5.37 -9.34
C ILE A 502 20.43 6.59 -8.62
N CYS A 503 20.65 6.73 -7.32
CA CYS A 503 20.04 7.79 -6.50
C CYS A 503 18.50 7.83 -6.65
N LEU A 504 17.88 6.65 -6.58
CA LEU A 504 16.46 6.47 -6.45
C LEU A 504 16.22 5.44 -5.34
N TYR A 505 15.68 5.91 -4.22
CA TYR A 505 15.54 5.13 -2.99
C TYR A 505 14.11 5.18 -2.49
N PHE A 506 13.58 4.03 -2.06
CA PHE A 506 12.30 3.90 -1.39
C PHE A 506 12.56 3.60 0.08
N LEU A 507 12.18 4.52 0.95
CA LEU A 507 12.62 4.56 2.35
C LEU A 507 11.42 4.59 3.29
N PRO A 508 11.54 4.01 4.49
CA PRO A 508 10.43 3.84 5.42
C PRO A 508 9.98 5.17 6.06
N HIS A 509 8.82 5.14 6.70
CA HIS A 509 8.23 6.30 7.38
C HIS A 509 9.11 6.91 8.49
N ASN A 510 9.98 6.12 9.11
CA ASN A 510 10.90 6.59 10.15
C ASN A 510 12.19 7.20 9.57
N LEU A 511 12.23 7.49 8.25
CA LEU A 511 13.38 8.15 7.59
C LEU A 511 13.88 9.42 8.30
N PRO A 512 13.01 10.32 8.81
CA PRO A 512 13.49 11.49 9.54
C PRO A 512 14.42 11.13 10.71
N ALA A 513 14.01 10.20 11.56
CA ALA A 513 14.83 9.73 12.70
C ALA A 513 16.11 9.02 12.26
N LEU A 514 16.07 8.28 11.13
CA LEU A 514 17.27 7.63 10.58
C LEU A 514 18.29 8.65 10.08
N VAL A 515 17.85 9.70 9.38
CA VAL A 515 18.72 10.77 8.89
C VAL A 515 19.32 11.56 10.06
N ASP A 516 18.51 11.91 11.06
CA ASP A 516 18.99 12.62 12.26
C ASP A 516 20.05 11.79 13.01
N ARG A 517 19.80 10.49 13.19
CA ARG A 517 20.76 9.58 13.82
C ARG A 517 22.06 9.47 13.03
N TYR A 518 21.98 9.34 11.70
CA TYR A 518 23.15 9.29 10.83
C TYR A 518 24.01 10.55 10.97
N LEU A 519 23.40 11.74 10.90
CA LEU A 519 24.12 13.00 11.02
C LEU A 519 24.68 13.23 12.43
N ALA A 520 23.98 12.78 13.48
CA ALA A 520 24.46 12.85 14.86
C ALA A 520 25.70 11.97 15.12
N THR A 521 25.87 10.88 14.36
CA THR A 521 27.09 10.03 14.44
C THR A 521 28.26 10.58 13.61
N GLY A 522 28.16 11.80 13.08
CA GLY A 522 29.21 12.41 12.25
C GLY A 522 29.20 11.92 10.79
N GLY A 523 28.10 11.36 10.33
CA GLY A 523 27.93 10.87 8.96
C GLY A 523 28.17 11.95 7.90
N ASN A 524 28.78 11.55 6.77
CA ASN A 524 29.06 12.47 5.67
C ASN A 524 27.75 12.96 5.02
N GLY A 525 27.50 14.26 5.09
CA GLY A 525 26.28 14.89 4.57
C GLY A 525 26.26 15.16 3.07
N ASP A 526 27.37 14.91 2.35
CA ASP A 526 27.54 15.38 0.97
C ASP A 526 26.78 14.53 -0.06
N ALA A 527 26.91 13.22 -0.02
CA ALA A 527 26.28 12.32 -1.00
C ALA A 527 25.32 11.32 -0.37
N PRO A 528 24.16 11.05 -1.01
CA PRO A 528 23.17 10.12 -0.49
C PRO A 528 23.70 8.68 -0.33
N GLY A 529 24.66 8.26 -1.16
CA GLY A 529 25.26 6.93 -1.09
C GLY A 529 25.93 6.63 0.25
N HIS A 530 26.52 7.62 0.92
CA HIS A 530 27.10 7.44 2.26
C HIS A 530 26.04 7.10 3.31
N PHE A 531 24.89 7.76 3.26
CA PHE A 531 23.76 7.44 4.14
C PHE A 531 23.21 6.04 3.88
N ILE A 532 23.07 5.64 2.61
CA ILE A 532 22.59 4.30 2.26
C ILE A 532 23.61 3.23 2.69
N ALA A 533 24.90 3.47 2.52
CA ALA A 533 25.95 2.57 3.01
C ALA A 533 25.86 2.34 4.53
N TRP A 534 25.65 3.41 5.30
CA TRP A 534 25.39 3.32 6.74
C TRP A 534 24.07 2.57 7.02
N LEU A 535 23.00 2.85 6.28
CA LEU A 535 21.70 2.21 6.46
C LEU A 535 21.78 0.68 6.26
N CYS A 536 22.55 0.19 5.29
CA CYS A 536 22.80 -1.23 5.06
C CYS A 536 23.45 -1.93 6.26
N GLN A 537 24.17 -1.20 7.10
CA GLN A 537 24.77 -1.72 8.35
C GLN A 537 23.75 -1.73 9.51
N GLN A 538 22.69 -0.92 9.46
CA GLN A 538 21.68 -0.81 10.51
C GLN A 538 20.52 -1.78 10.33
N GLN A 539 20.16 -2.08 9.09
CA GLN A 539 19.04 -2.94 8.73
C GLN A 539 19.21 -3.51 7.32
N PRO A 540 18.53 -4.62 6.98
CA PRO A 540 18.51 -5.12 5.62
C PRO A 540 17.97 -4.07 4.64
N VAL A 541 18.63 -3.93 3.49
CA VAL A 541 18.22 -3.07 2.37
C VAL A 541 18.15 -3.93 1.12
N ARG A 542 17.09 -3.82 0.36
CA ARG A 542 16.90 -4.56 -0.89
C ARG A 542 17.46 -3.77 -2.08
N GLY A 543 18.27 -4.42 -2.91
CA GLY A 543 18.68 -3.92 -4.22
C GLY A 543 17.70 -4.39 -5.29
N VAL A 544 17.06 -3.47 -6.01
CA VAL A 544 16.10 -3.80 -7.07
C VAL A 544 16.69 -3.42 -8.43
N ARG A 545 16.89 -4.43 -9.30
CA ARG A 545 17.34 -4.20 -10.67
C ARG A 545 16.13 -3.88 -11.56
N PHE A 546 16.34 -3.01 -12.54
CA PHE A 546 15.30 -2.67 -13.51
C PHE A 546 15.78 -2.92 -14.96
N ALA A 547 14.83 -3.17 -15.84
CA ALA A 547 15.01 -3.15 -17.29
C ALA A 547 14.55 -1.80 -17.83
N GLY A 548 15.32 -1.18 -18.72
CA GLY A 548 15.01 0.13 -19.28
C GLY A 548 16.25 1.00 -19.43
N ARG A 549 16.08 2.21 -19.95
CA ARG A 549 17.15 3.18 -20.13
C ARG A 549 17.33 4.03 -18.88
N TRP A 550 18.56 4.36 -18.59
CA TRP A 550 18.93 5.30 -17.54
C TRP A 550 20.11 6.15 -17.99
N PHE A 551 20.03 7.44 -17.72
CA PHE A 551 21.07 8.41 -17.98
C PHE A 551 21.32 9.23 -16.73
N ASP A 552 22.55 9.18 -16.21
CA ASP A 552 23.07 10.15 -15.24
C ASP A 552 23.66 11.34 -16.01
N ILE A 553 23.00 12.49 -15.89
CA ILE A 553 23.44 13.72 -16.59
C ILE A 553 24.61 14.35 -15.83
N GLY A 554 25.77 13.70 -15.82
CA GLY A 554 26.98 14.16 -15.14
C GLY A 554 27.93 15.02 -15.99
N SER A 555 27.77 15.03 -17.33
CA SER A 555 28.64 15.72 -18.29
C SER A 555 27.88 16.20 -19.52
N VAL A 556 28.50 17.06 -20.32
CA VAL A 556 27.94 17.50 -21.62
C VAL A 556 27.75 16.31 -22.58
N ALA A 557 28.64 15.33 -22.55
CA ALA A 557 28.51 14.12 -23.36
C ALA A 557 27.30 13.26 -22.95
N THR A 558 27.06 13.05 -21.65
CA THR A 558 25.88 12.29 -21.17
C THR A 558 24.58 13.04 -21.42
N LEU A 559 24.59 14.37 -21.39
CA LEU A 559 23.44 15.19 -21.78
C LEU A 559 23.12 15.02 -23.28
N ALA A 560 24.15 15.06 -24.14
CA ALA A 560 24.01 14.87 -25.58
C ALA A 560 23.47 13.46 -25.90
N ALA A 561 23.99 12.43 -25.24
CA ALA A 561 23.51 11.03 -25.41
C ALA A 561 22.04 10.89 -24.98
N ALA A 562 21.63 11.50 -23.86
CA ALA A 562 20.24 11.48 -23.42
C ALA A 562 19.32 12.22 -24.40
N ARG A 563 19.75 13.35 -24.97
CA ARG A 563 19.01 14.08 -26.01
C ARG A 563 18.84 13.26 -27.27
N ALA A 564 19.88 12.58 -27.73
CA ALA A 564 19.80 11.72 -28.91
C ALA A 564 18.87 10.52 -28.71
N ALA A 565 18.80 9.98 -27.50
CA ALA A 565 17.99 8.79 -27.20
C ALA A 565 16.51 9.08 -26.89
N LEU A 566 16.19 10.32 -26.50
CA LEU A 566 14.85 10.71 -25.98
C LEU A 566 14.26 11.93 -26.71
N GLY A 567 14.98 12.45 -27.69
CA GLY A 567 14.61 13.59 -28.55
C GLY A 567 13.67 13.27 -29.66
#